data_bdc23f4b785f9eda135714c787d2f968
#
_entry.id   bdc23f4b785f9eda135714c787d2f968
#
_cell.length_a   1.000
_cell.length_b   1.000
_cell.length_c   1.000
_cell.angle_alpha   90.00
_cell.angle_beta   90.00
_cell.angle_gamma   90.00
#
_symmetry.space_group_name_H-M   'P 1'
#
loop_
_entity.id
_entity.type
_entity.pdbx_description
1 polymer ?
#
loop_
_entity_poly.entity_id
_entity_poly.type
_entity_poly.pdbx_seq_one_letter_code
_entity_poly.pdbx_strand_id
1 'polypeptide(L)'
;MLDNGRWGMMQQDAERMIECLQTRGVGFDAGLSDEEVQNIERTFKFVFPPDLKLLLQIALPVSERFPDWRSGVGVQSMMDWPVEGIMFDVEYNNFWLEEWGQKPDSLGQRVLTVRSLAKKWPRLIPVYGHRYLPAFPSEAGNPVYSVYQTDIICYGNDLLTYLCREFKLHRIVLLFKGASLNRFHFGEI
;
A
#
# COMPACT_ATOMS: atom_id res chain seq x y z
N MET A 1 9.15 20.37 -20.08
CA MET A 1 8.49 19.52 -19.05
C MET A 1 9.38 18.31 -18.87
N LEU A 2 10.09 18.22 -17.77
CA LEU A 2 10.98 17.10 -17.49
C LEU A 2 10.11 15.93 -17.03
N ASP A 3 10.10 14.88 -17.82
CA ASP A 3 9.54 13.57 -17.46
C ASP A 3 10.30 13.08 -16.22
N ASN A 4 9.61 13.05 -15.07
CA ASN A 4 10.21 12.74 -13.79
C ASN A 4 10.54 11.25 -13.61
N GLY A 5 10.68 10.48 -14.69
CA GLY A 5 11.28 9.13 -14.65
C GLY A 5 10.65 8.15 -13.67
N ARG A 6 9.37 8.27 -13.34
CA ARG A 6 8.61 7.26 -12.62
C ARG A 6 8.14 6.22 -13.62
N TRP A 7 8.92 5.18 -13.79
CA TRP A 7 8.55 4.04 -14.59
C TRP A 7 7.61 3.15 -13.78
N GLY A 8 6.36 3.08 -14.19
CA GLY A 8 5.42 2.09 -13.65
C GLY A 8 5.82 0.67 -14.02
N MET A 9 5.30 -0.30 -13.27
CA MET A 9 5.45 -1.72 -13.56
C MET A 9 4.87 -2.03 -14.95
N MET A 10 5.68 -2.63 -15.84
CA MET A 10 5.21 -3.11 -17.14
C MET A 10 4.58 -4.50 -17.00
N GLN A 11 3.77 -4.90 -17.98
CA GLN A 11 3.10 -6.21 -17.96
C GLN A 11 4.09 -7.37 -17.77
N GLN A 12 5.20 -7.37 -18.48
CA GLN A 12 6.24 -8.40 -18.34
C GLN A 12 6.86 -8.44 -16.93
N ASP A 13 6.99 -7.29 -16.27
CA ASP A 13 7.50 -7.22 -14.91
C ASP A 13 6.48 -7.77 -13.91
N ALA A 14 5.20 -7.48 -14.12
CA ALA A 14 4.12 -8.02 -13.30
C ALA A 14 4.01 -9.55 -13.42
N GLU A 15 4.05 -10.08 -14.65
CA GLU A 15 4.03 -11.53 -14.91
C GLU A 15 5.21 -12.24 -14.21
N ARG A 16 6.43 -11.71 -14.38
CA ARG A 16 7.62 -12.22 -13.70
C ARG A 16 7.53 -12.14 -12.18
N MET A 17 6.97 -11.02 -11.67
CA MET A 17 6.77 -10.86 -10.23
C MET A 17 5.83 -11.93 -9.69
N ILE A 18 4.74 -12.22 -10.38
CA ILE A 18 3.79 -13.29 -10.00
C ILE A 18 4.49 -14.64 -9.95
N GLU A 19 5.26 -15.00 -10.99
CA GLU A 19 6.07 -16.24 -11.00
C GLU A 19 7.01 -16.30 -9.79
N CYS A 20 7.69 -15.19 -9.48
CA CYS A 20 8.60 -15.13 -8.34
C CYS A 20 7.87 -15.29 -7.00
N LEU A 21 6.71 -14.67 -6.84
CA LEU A 21 5.89 -14.80 -5.64
C LEU A 21 5.36 -16.23 -5.46
N GLN A 22 5.00 -16.91 -6.54
CA GLN A 22 4.61 -18.31 -6.52
C GLN A 22 5.74 -19.20 -5.99
N THR A 23 7.00 -18.93 -6.36
CA THR A 23 8.16 -19.66 -5.81
C THR A 23 8.36 -19.43 -4.30
N ARG A 24 7.73 -18.39 -3.75
CA ARG A 24 7.72 -18.07 -2.31
C ARG A 24 6.47 -18.58 -1.60
N GLY A 25 5.65 -19.36 -2.28
CA GLY A 25 4.45 -19.98 -1.71
C GLY A 25 3.21 -19.09 -1.70
N VAL A 26 3.24 -17.96 -2.42
CA VAL A 26 2.02 -17.15 -2.60
C VAL A 26 1.09 -17.86 -3.58
N GLY A 27 -0.13 -18.15 -3.13
CA GLY A 27 -1.20 -18.66 -3.98
C GLY A 27 -1.83 -17.53 -4.80
N PHE A 28 -2.30 -17.88 -6.00
CA PHE A 28 -2.99 -16.94 -6.88
C PHE A 28 -4.25 -17.56 -7.46
N ASP A 29 -5.30 -16.77 -7.54
CA ASP A 29 -6.51 -17.03 -8.32
C ASP A 29 -6.43 -16.29 -9.67
N ALA A 30 -7.42 -16.53 -10.53
CA ALA A 30 -7.60 -15.75 -11.75
C ALA A 30 -7.64 -14.25 -11.42
N GLY A 31 -7.03 -13.43 -12.26
CA GLY A 31 -7.00 -11.98 -12.08
C GLY A 31 -8.41 -11.37 -12.05
N LEU A 32 -8.49 -10.16 -11.51
CA LEU A 32 -9.73 -9.40 -11.44
C LEU A 32 -10.14 -8.93 -12.85
N SER A 33 -11.42 -9.08 -13.18
CA SER A 33 -12.00 -8.47 -14.37
C SER A 33 -12.13 -6.95 -14.22
N ASP A 34 -12.34 -6.24 -15.32
CA ASP A 34 -12.60 -4.80 -15.31
C ASP A 34 -13.85 -4.46 -14.48
N GLU A 35 -14.87 -5.31 -14.53
CA GLU A 35 -16.11 -5.13 -13.75
C GLU A 35 -15.85 -5.30 -12.25
N GLU A 36 -15.07 -6.31 -11.83
CA GLU A 36 -14.66 -6.51 -10.45
C GLU A 36 -13.85 -5.31 -9.94
N VAL A 37 -12.88 -4.83 -10.72
CA VAL A 37 -12.09 -3.64 -10.39
C VAL A 37 -12.99 -2.41 -10.19
N GLN A 38 -13.89 -2.13 -11.13
CA GLN A 38 -14.81 -0.99 -11.01
C GLN A 38 -15.74 -1.11 -9.79
N ASN A 39 -16.19 -2.32 -9.46
CA ASN A 39 -16.99 -2.57 -8.27
C ASN A 39 -16.22 -2.29 -6.98
N ILE A 40 -14.98 -2.76 -6.89
CA ILE A 40 -14.09 -2.53 -5.74
C ILE A 40 -13.83 -1.02 -5.58
N GLU A 41 -13.41 -0.34 -6.66
CA GLU A 41 -13.13 1.10 -6.65
C GLU A 41 -14.34 1.92 -6.19
N ARG A 42 -15.53 1.56 -6.65
CA ARG A 42 -16.80 2.21 -6.27
C ARG A 42 -17.18 1.94 -4.82
N THR A 43 -17.03 0.69 -4.37
CA THR A 43 -17.38 0.26 -3.01
C THR A 43 -16.49 0.94 -1.98
N PHE A 44 -15.18 0.93 -2.19
CA PHE A 44 -14.22 1.47 -1.25
C PHE A 44 -13.80 2.91 -1.56
N LYS A 45 -14.35 3.53 -2.62
CA LYS A 45 -14.19 4.96 -2.99
C LYS A 45 -12.73 5.39 -3.17
N PHE A 46 -12.00 4.65 -3.97
CA PHE A 46 -10.65 4.99 -4.44
C PHE A 46 -10.49 4.53 -5.91
N VAL A 47 -9.35 4.84 -6.51
CA VAL A 47 -8.93 4.31 -7.80
C VAL A 47 -7.61 3.57 -7.58
N PHE A 48 -7.50 2.33 -8.05
CA PHE A 48 -6.25 1.58 -7.94
C PHE A 48 -5.12 2.30 -8.67
N PRO A 49 -3.92 2.44 -8.06
CA PRO A 49 -2.73 2.81 -8.80
C PRO A 49 -2.51 1.83 -9.97
N PRO A 50 -2.07 2.33 -11.15
CA PRO A 50 -2.01 1.52 -12.36
C PRO A 50 -1.18 0.24 -12.23
N ASP A 51 -0.08 0.28 -11.50
CA ASP A 51 0.80 -0.86 -11.25
C ASP A 51 0.15 -1.93 -10.35
N LEU A 52 -0.56 -1.54 -9.30
CA LEU A 52 -1.32 -2.47 -8.47
C LEU A 52 -2.50 -3.06 -9.26
N LYS A 53 -3.24 -2.22 -9.99
CA LYS A 53 -4.33 -2.68 -10.86
C LYS A 53 -3.85 -3.73 -11.84
N LEU A 54 -2.75 -3.47 -12.54
CA LEU A 54 -2.15 -4.39 -13.50
C LEU A 54 -1.82 -5.75 -12.87
N LEU A 55 -1.15 -5.74 -11.70
CA LEU A 55 -0.81 -6.96 -10.98
C LEU A 55 -2.07 -7.77 -10.65
N LEU A 56 -3.08 -7.12 -10.06
CA LEU A 56 -4.33 -7.77 -9.63
C LEU A 56 -5.17 -8.29 -10.80
N GLN A 57 -5.09 -7.67 -11.97
CA GLN A 57 -5.78 -8.11 -13.18
C GLN A 57 -5.08 -9.26 -13.90
N ILE A 58 -3.77 -9.43 -13.76
CA ILE A 58 -3.05 -10.61 -14.28
C ILE A 58 -3.32 -11.82 -13.39
N ALA A 59 -3.13 -11.68 -12.07
CA ALA A 59 -3.40 -12.73 -11.10
C ALA A 59 -3.70 -12.12 -9.72
N LEU A 60 -4.72 -12.62 -9.05
CA LEU A 60 -5.12 -12.18 -7.73
C LEU A 60 -4.38 -12.99 -6.66
N PRO A 61 -3.50 -12.37 -5.86
CA PRO A 61 -2.84 -13.09 -4.77
C PRO A 61 -3.85 -13.42 -3.67
N VAL A 62 -3.82 -14.68 -3.19
CA VAL A 62 -4.70 -15.19 -2.14
C VAL A 62 -3.90 -15.75 -0.98
N SER A 63 -3.98 -15.11 0.16
CA SER A 63 -3.49 -15.58 1.46
C SER A 63 -4.01 -14.67 2.56
N GLU A 64 -3.87 -15.06 3.82
CA GLU A 64 -4.36 -14.29 4.98
C GLU A 64 -3.84 -12.85 5.06
N ARG A 65 -2.68 -12.55 4.48
CA ARG A 65 -2.06 -11.22 4.56
C ARG A 65 -2.36 -10.34 3.35
N PHE A 66 -2.86 -10.92 2.25
CA PHE A 66 -3.35 -10.13 1.12
C PHE A 66 -4.81 -9.73 1.33
N PRO A 67 -5.23 -8.54 0.85
CA PRO A 67 -6.64 -8.17 0.87
C PRO A 67 -7.45 -9.12 -0.03
N ASP A 68 -8.55 -9.64 0.48
CA ASP A 68 -9.51 -10.41 -0.34
C ASP A 68 -10.37 -9.45 -1.15
N TRP A 69 -9.79 -8.92 -2.23
CA TRP A 69 -10.45 -7.96 -3.08
C TRP A 69 -11.72 -8.50 -3.75
N ARG A 70 -11.76 -9.80 -4.05
CA ARG A 70 -12.89 -10.40 -4.76
C ARG A 70 -14.12 -10.54 -3.86
N SER A 71 -13.97 -11.04 -2.66
CA SER A 71 -15.09 -11.13 -1.72
C SER A 71 -15.34 -9.85 -0.94
N GLY A 72 -14.34 -8.99 -0.81
CA GLY A 72 -14.37 -7.78 0.00
C GLY A 72 -14.31 -8.03 1.51
N VAL A 73 -14.23 -9.29 1.95
CA VAL A 73 -14.19 -9.65 3.37
C VAL A 73 -12.91 -9.12 4.01
N GLY A 74 -13.05 -8.38 5.11
CA GLY A 74 -11.95 -7.81 5.87
C GLY A 74 -11.26 -6.60 5.22
N VAL A 75 -11.54 -6.28 3.95
CA VAL A 75 -10.89 -5.16 3.24
C VAL A 75 -11.15 -3.83 3.92
N GLN A 76 -12.39 -3.57 4.36
CA GLN A 76 -12.72 -2.34 5.07
C GLN A 76 -11.88 -2.19 6.36
N SER A 77 -11.75 -3.25 7.15
CA SER A 77 -10.90 -3.22 8.36
C SER A 77 -9.44 -2.94 8.04
N MET A 78 -8.91 -3.51 6.95
CA MET A 78 -7.56 -3.18 6.49
C MET A 78 -7.43 -1.72 6.08
N MET A 79 -8.44 -1.15 5.44
CA MET A 79 -8.43 0.28 5.05
C MET A 79 -8.58 1.23 6.22
N ASP A 80 -9.28 0.82 7.28
CA ASP A 80 -9.48 1.63 8.48
C ASP A 80 -8.29 1.53 9.45
N TRP A 81 -7.50 0.46 9.36
CA TRP A 81 -6.35 0.20 10.22
C TRP A 81 -5.38 1.38 10.41
N PRO A 82 -4.99 2.15 9.37
CA PRO A 82 -4.12 3.30 9.55
C PRO A 82 -4.70 4.37 10.48
N VAL A 83 -5.98 4.66 10.35
CA VAL A 83 -6.67 5.64 11.20
C VAL A 83 -6.87 5.10 12.60
N GLU A 84 -7.28 3.84 12.73
CA GLU A 84 -7.46 3.18 14.03
C GLU A 84 -6.14 3.10 14.82
N GLY A 85 -5.02 2.86 14.13
CA GLY A 85 -3.70 2.87 14.75
C GLY A 85 -3.32 4.23 15.32
N ILE A 86 -3.55 5.31 14.57
CA ILE A 86 -3.33 6.69 15.06
C ILE A 86 -4.28 6.99 16.24
N MET A 87 -5.53 6.56 16.15
CA MET A 87 -6.50 6.73 17.24
C MET A 87 -6.04 6.02 18.51
N PHE A 88 -5.51 4.80 18.37
CA PHE A 88 -4.95 4.06 19.49
C PHE A 88 -3.83 4.86 20.18
N ASP A 89 -2.91 5.45 19.44
CA ASP A 89 -1.83 6.24 20.01
C ASP A 89 -2.32 7.52 20.68
N VAL A 90 -3.37 8.15 20.16
CA VAL A 90 -4.02 9.31 20.79
C VAL A 90 -4.67 8.93 22.12
N GLU A 91 -5.29 7.75 22.18
CA GLU A 91 -6.02 7.27 23.36
C GLU A 91 -5.09 6.74 24.44
N TYR A 92 -4.10 5.95 24.07
CA TYR A 92 -3.30 5.16 25.03
C TYR A 92 -1.86 5.65 25.18
N ASN A 93 -1.26 6.27 24.12
CA ASN A 93 0.13 6.68 24.10
C ASN A 93 0.31 8.20 24.21
N ASN A 94 -0.76 8.93 24.52
CA ASN A 94 -0.75 10.38 24.66
C ASN A 94 -0.23 11.14 23.43
N PHE A 95 -0.33 10.52 22.25
CA PHE A 95 0.15 11.08 20.99
C PHE A 95 -0.68 12.30 20.56
N TRP A 96 0.01 13.34 20.06
CA TRP A 96 -0.62 14.52 19.52
C TRP A 96 0.37 15.27 18.63
N LEU A 97 -0.03 15.67 17.43
CA LEU A 97 0.78 16.49 16.54
C LEU A 97 0.45 17.97 16.76
N GLU A 98 1.48 18.82 16.75
CA GLU A 98 1.31 20.27 16.90
C GLU A 98 0.44 20.88 15.79
N GLU A 99 0.56 20.34 14.56
CA GLU A 99 -0.23 20.76 13.40
C GLU A 99 -1.75 20.53 13.58
N TRP A 100 -2.14 19.68 14.54
CA TRP A 100 -3.56 19.45 14.86
C TRP A 100 -4.14 20.56 15.74
N GLY A 101 -3.30 21.52 16.12
CA GLY A 101 -3.63 22.61 17.02
C GLY A 101 -3.46 22.26 18.50
N GLN A 102 -3.99 23.13 19.37
CA GLN A 102 -3.85 22.94 20.81
C GLN A 102 -4.49 21.62 21.25
N LYS A 103 -3.72 20.81 22.00
CA LYS A 103 -4.20 19.53 22.51
C LYS A 103 -5.30 19.73 23.53
N PRO A 104 -6.51 19.20 23.31
CA PRO A 104 -7.59 19.29 24.26
C PRO A 104 -7.28 18.50 25.56
N ASP A 105 -7.74 18.97 26.70
CA ASP A 105 -7.57 18.26 27.98
C ASP A 105 -8.38 16.97 28.01
N SER A 106 -9.60 17.00 27.48
CA SER A 106 -10.51 15.85 27.45
C SER A 106 -10.10 14.86 26.35
N LEU A 107 -9.94 13.60 26.73
CA LEU A 107 -9.70 12.50 25.79
C LEU A 107 -10.78 12.41 24.70
N GLY A 108 -12.07 12.56 25.09
CA GLY A 108 -13.17 12.55 24.14
C GLY A 108 -13.04 13.62 23.06
N GLN A 109 -12.60 14.83 23.44
CA GLN A 109 -12.36 15.90 22.48
C GLN A 109 -11.17 15.62 21.59
N ARG A 110 -10.08 15.03 22.09
CA ARG A 110 -8.93 14.58 21.27
C ARG A 110 -9.38 13.60 20.19
N VAL A 111 -10.13 12.57 20.60
CA VAL A 111 -10.67 11.55 19.69
C VAL A 111 -11.57 12.19 18.61
N LEU A 112 -12.49 13.06 18.99
CA LEU A 112 -13.37 13.74 18.03
C LEU A 112 -12.59 14.62 17.05
N THR A 113 -11.59 15.35 17.53
CA THR A 113 -10.72 16.18 16.70
C THR A 113 -9.99 15.34 15.66
N VAL A 114 -9.30 14.26 16.08
CA VAL A 114 -8.54 13.40 15.16
C VAL A 114 -9.46 12.68 14.17
N ARG A 115 -10.62 12.19 14.60
CA ARG A 115 -11.63 11.62 13.68
C ARG A 115 -12.11 12.64 12.62
N SER A 116 -12.23 13.90 12.99
CA SER A 116 -12.60 14.95 12.03
C SER A 116 -11.46 15.23 11.04
N LEU A 117 -10.21 15.26 11.50
CA LEU A 117 -9.03 15.42 10.65
C LEU A 117 -8.84 14.25 9.71
N ALA A 118 -9.02 13.03 10.20
CA ALA A 118 -8.86 11.78 9.44
C ALA A 118 -9.76 11.71 8.20
N LYS A 119 -10.90 12.39 8.20
CA LYS A 119 -11.77 12.49 7.01
C LYS A 119 -11.11 13.21 5.82
N LYS A 120 -10.06 14.00 6.07
CA LYS A 120 -9.31 14.76 5.07
C LYS A 120 -8.00 14.10 4.67
N TRP A 121 -7.58 13.06 5.37
CA TRP A 121 -6.34 12.36 5.08
C TRP A 121 -6.43 11.58 3.77
N PRO A 122 -5.34 11.46 3.03
CA PRO A 122 -5.32 10.63 1.84
C PRO A 122 -5.61 9.17 2.22
N ARG A 123 -6.44 8.51 1.41
CA ARG A 123 -6.70 7.09 1.60
C ARG A 123 -5.46 6.27 1.31
N LEU A 124 -5.29 5.20 2.08
CA LEU A 124 -4.26 4.22 1.87
C LEU A 124 -4.91 2.91 1.41
N ILE A 125 -4.37 2.32 0.35
CA ILE A 125 -4.85 1.07 -0.24
C ILE A 125 -3.98 -0.06 0.29
N PRO A 126 -4.55 -1.08 0.97
CA PRO A 126 -3.77 -2.18 1.49
C PRO A 126 -3.19 -3.04 0.35
N VAL A 127 -1.93 -3.46 0.51
CA VAL A 127 -1.22 -4.32 -0.43
C VAL A 127 -0.94 -5.69 0.19
N TYR A 128 -0.36 -5.69 1.40
CA TYR A 128 -0.01 -6.93 2.11
C TYR A 128 0.23 -6.64 3.60
N GLY A 129 -0.54 -7.25 4.49
CA GLY A 129 -0.45 -6.98 5.93
C GLY A 129 -0.63 -5.49 6.22
N HIS A 130 0.36 -4.89 6.87
CA HIS A 130 0.37 -3.45 7.17
C HIS A 130 1.16 -2.61 6.15
N ARG A 131 1.15 -3.02 4.88
CA ARG A 131 1.78 -2.30 3.77
C ARG A 131 0.71 -1.68 2.88
N TYR A 132 0.92 -0.42 2.53
CA TYR A 132 -0.08 0.40 1.87
C TYR A 132 0.51 1.22 0.74
N LEU A 133 -0.29 1.42 -0.30
CA LEU A 133 -0.07 2.41 -1.35
C LEU A 133 -0.98 3.63 -1.11
N PRO A 134 -0.55 4.85 -1.42
CA PRO A 134 -1.43 6.00 -1.41
C PRO A 134 -2.43 5.89 -2.56
N ALA A 135 -3.71 6.22 -2.29
CA ALA A 135 -4.73 6.28 -3.32
C ALA A 135 -4.60 7.53 -4.21
N PHE A 136 -3.87 8.54 -3.73
CA PHE A 136 -3.65 9.80 -4.45
C PHE A 136 -2.21 10.30 -4.29
N PRO A 137 -1.57 10.76 -5.38
CA PRO A 137 -2.05 10.66 -6.76
C PRO A 137 -2.17 9.21 -7.23
N SER A 138 -3.19 8.88 -8.06
CA SER A 138 -3.34 7.53 -8.63
C SER A 138 -2.39 7.36 -9.82
N GLU A 139 -1.13 7.14 -9.49
CA GLU A 139 -0.02 7.02 -10.44
C GLU A 139 0.75 5.73 -10.19
N ALA A 140 1.37 5.20 -11.27
CA ALA A 140 2.31 4.10 -11.13
C ALA A 140 3.62 4.58 -10.47
N GLY A 141 4.30 3.67 -9.76
CA GLY A 141 5.56 3.97 -9.09
C GLY A 141 5.39 4.78 -7.79
N ASN A 142 4.22 4.77 -7.19
CA ASN A 142 4.02 5.31 -5.85
C ASN A 142 4.78 4.48 -4.81
N PRO A 143 5.35 5.14 -3.76
CA PRO A 143 6.02 4.44 -2.68
C PRO A 143 5.03 3.59 -1.87
N VAL A 144 5.51 2.43 -1.40
CA VAL A 144 4.78 1.59 -0.46
C VAL A 144 5.20 1.93 0.95
N TYR A 145 4.22 2.23 1.80
CA TYR A 145 4.43 2.56 3.20
C TYR A 145 4.18 1.37 4.10
N SER A 146 4.99 1.24 5.14
CA SER A 146 4.69 0.44 6.32
C SER A 146 3.94 1.33 7.29
N VAL A 147 2.76 0.90 7.74
CA VAL A 147 1.90 1.67 8.63
C VAL A 147 1.59 0.84 9.86
N TYR A 148 2.15 1.24 10.97
CA TYR A 148 1.88 0.63 12.28
C TYR A 148 1.66 1.74 13.29
N GLN A 149 0.40 1.99 13.63
CA GLN A 149 0.02 3.13 14.46
C GLN A 149 0.56 4.45 13.86
N THR A 150 1.27 5.26 14.64
CA THR A 150 1.90 6.51 14.20
C THR A 150 3.30 6.31 13.57
N ASP A 151 3.82 5.07 13.61
CA ASP A 151 5.07 4.73 12.91
C ASP A 151 4.75 4.43 11.44
N ILE A 152 4.96 5.45 10.60
CA ILE A 152 4.71 5.39 9.16
C ILE A 152 6.02 5.65 8.43
N ILE A 153 6.55 4.62 7.78
CA ILE A 153 7.82 4.70 7.05
C ILE A 153 7.65 4.30 5.59
N CYS A 154 8.46 4.89 4.69
CA CYS A 154 8.59 4.42 3.33
C CYS A 154 9.34 3.08 3.33
N TYR A 155 8.64 2.00 2.95
CA TYR A 155 9.17 0.64 2.98
C TYR A 155 9.62 0.15 1.60
N GLY A 156 9.13 0.74 0.53
CA GLY A 156 9.55 0.50 -0.85
C GLY A 156 9.34 1.74 -1.71
N ASN A 157 10.26 2.01 -2.63
CA ASN A 157 10.19 3.19 -3.50
C ASN A 157 9.06 3.09 -4.53
N ASP A 158 8.63 1.88 -4.85
CA ASP A 158 7.55 1.52 -5.74
C ASP A 158 7.05 0.12 -5.40
N LEU A 159 5.96 -0.33 -6.03
CA LEU A 159 5.36 -1.65 -5.77
C LEU A 159 6.32 -2.80 -6.09
N LEU A 160 7.07 -2.71 -7.19
CA LEU A 160 7.99 -3.75 -7.62
C LEU A 160 9.14 -3.94 -6.63
N THR A 161 9.80 -2.86 -6.25
CA THR A 161 10.92 -2.87 -5.29
C THR A 161 10.46 -3.31 -3.91
N TYR A 162 9.26 -2.91 -3.52
CA TYR A 162 8.64 -3.36 -2.28
C TYR A 162 8.44 -4.89 -2.28
N LEU A 163 7.78 -5.45 -3.30
CA LEU A 163 7.53 -6.90 -3.39
C LEU A 163 8.83 -7.69 -3.41
N CYS A 164 9.85 -7.23 -4.13
CA CYS A 164 11.17 -7.83 -4.10
C CYS A 164 11.78 -7.88 -2.69
N ARG A 165 11.62 -6.81 -1.92
CA ARG A 165 12.13 -6.72 -0.54
C ARG A 165 11.34 -7.61 0.40
N GLU A 166 10.01 -7.51 0.41
CA GLU A 166 9.11 -8.25 1.31
C GLU A 166 9.29 -9.77 1.16
N PHE A 167 9.38 -10.26 -0.07
CA PHE A 167 9.50 -11.67 -0.38
C PHE A 167 10.95 -12.15 -0.59
N LYS A 168 11.96 -11.33 -0.26
CA LYS A 168 13.40 -11.66 -0.33
C LYS A 168 13.84 -12.13 -1.73
N LEU A 169 13.39 -11.41 -2.76
CA LEU A 169 13.65 -11.73 -4.17
C LEU A 169 14.94 -11.07 -4.70
N HIS A 170 15.93 -10.80 -3.84
CA HIS A 170 17.12 -9.99 -4.14
C HIS A 170 17.93 -10.44 -5.38
N ARG A 171 17.95 -11.74 -5.68
CA ARG A 171 18.65 -12.26 -6.86
C ARG A 171 17.88 -12.04 -8.17
N ILE A 172 16.61 -11.70 -8.10
CA ILE A 172 15.70 -11.61 -9.24
C ILE A 172 15.54 -10.16 -9.71
N VAL A 173 15.85 -9.18 -8.86
CA VAL A 173 15.84 -7.75 -9.20
C VAL A 173 16.66 -7.42 -10.45
N LEU A 174 17.76 -8.15 -10.67
CA LEU A 174 18.60 -8.02 -11.87
C LEU A 174 17.91 -8.44 -13.18
N LEU A 175 16.81 -9.16 -13.10
CA LEU A 175 16.02 -9.60 -14.27
C LEU A 175 15.00 -8.56 -14.73
N PHE A 176 14.66 -7.60 -13.89
CA PHE A 176 13.77 -6.51 -14.24
C PHE A 176 14.56 -5.43 -15.01
N LYS A 177 14.71 -5.65 -16.32
CA LYS A 177 15.37 -4.70 -17.24
C LYS A 177 14.50 -3.45 -17.38
N GLY A 178 14.85 -2.41 -16.66
CA GLY A 178 14.15 -1.12 -16.66
C GLY A 178 14.17 -0.44 -15.30
N ALA A 179 14.32 -1.19 -14.21
CA ALA A 179 14.63 -0.58 -12.92
C ALA A 179 16.04 0.02 -13.01
N SER A 180 16.12 1.35 -13.01
CA SER A 180 17.39 2.07 -13.01
C SER A 180 18.24 1.57 -11.83
N LEU A 181 19.28 0.79 -12.12
CA LEU A 181 20.23 0.20 -11.18
C LEU A 181 20.91 1.25 -10.27
N ASN A 182 20.74 2.54 -10.53
CA ASN A 182 21.33 3.64 -9.78
C ASN A 182 20.61 4.00 -8.47
N ARG A 183 19.57 3.26 -8.05
CA ARG A 183 18.82 3.55 -6.80
C ARG A 183 18.96 2.52 -5.68
N PHE A 184 19.71 1.46 -5.89
CA PHE A 184 19.96 0.48 -4.82
C PHE A 184 21.23 0.86 -4.03
N HIS A 185 21.15 1.91 -3.23
CA HIS A 185 22.04 2.03 -2.07
C HIS A 185 21.37 1.23 -0.94
N PHE A 186 21.78 -0.03 -0.82
CA PHE A 186 21.58 -0.77 0.42
C PHE A 186 22.54 -0.15 1.45
N GLY A 187 22.02 0.75 2.28
CA GLY A 187 22.71 1.11 3.50
C GLY A 187 22.86 -0.14 4.34
N GLU A 188 24.10 -0.54 4.57
CA GLU A 188 24.47 -1.53 5.58
C GLU A 188 23.90 -1.08 6.93
N ILE A 189 23.06 -1.91 7.55
CA ILE A 189 22.87 -1.99 9.00
C ILE A 189 22.94 -3.47 9.35
#